data_1ecfa05f3c0055129b57c35439569c84
#
_entry.id   1ecfa05f3c0055129b57c35439569c84
#
_cell.length_a   1.000
_cell.length_b   1.000
_cell.length_c   1.000
_cell.angle_alpha   90.00
_cell.angle_beta   90.00
_cell.angle_gamma   90.00
#
_symmetry.space_group_name_H-M   'P 1'
#
loop_
_entity.id
_entity.type
_entity.pdbx_description
1 polymer ?
#
loop_
_entity_poly.entity_id
_entity_poly.type
_entity_poly.pdbx_seq_one_letter_code
_entity_poly.pdbx_strand_id
1 'polypeptide(L)'
;LCALKNIEAKPFLVADAGYMYVAKMSGNAGFYDLFTPDIGELAFLADEKSPHPFYTRGFIFHRPDEVEDFIIRAYNTKNTPRFLLVKGFIDFICENGRVLKKVAEPNVDTLECIGGTGDTITGMVAGLIFGGYQPPDACHMSAMVNRIAGYLANPTPATQVTEIIKCIPEALETLREKHLNGRQEKTKAHRNG
;
A
#
# COMPACT_ATOMS: atom_id res chain seq x y z
N LEU A 1 -4.34 11.20 -19.03
CA LEU A 1 -3.21 12.02 -18.55
C LEU A 1 -3.11 13.38 -19.25
N CYS A 2 -3.23 13.45 -20.59
CA CYS A 2 -3.12 14.72 -21.32
C CYS A 2 -4.12 15.79 -20.84
N ALA A 3 -5.38 15.41 -20.59
CA ALA A 3 -6.40 16.32 -20.07
C ALA A 3 -6.04 16.83 -18.63
N LEU A 4 -5.45 15.97 -17.78
CA LEU A 4 -5.07 16.34 -16.42
C LEU A 4 -3.85 17.25 -16.33
N LYS A 5 -3.00 17.29 -17.36
CA LYS A 5 -1.82 18.18 -17.41
C LYS A 5 -2.21 19.66 -17.51
N ASN A 6 -3.42 19.96 -17.96
CA ASN A 6 -3.90 21.33 -18.20
C ASN A 6 -4.88 21.83 -17.12
N ILE A 7 -5.05 21.10 -16.02
CA ILE A 7 -5.92 21.50 -14.93
C ILE A 7 -5.11 22.31 -13.92
N GLU A 8 -5.60 23.52 -13.54
CA GLU A 8 -4.93 24.41 -12.58
C GLU A 8 -4.69 23.75 -11.22
N ALA A 9 -5.62 22.89 -10.75
CA ALA A 9 -5.50 22.12 -9.52
C ALA A 9 -5.44 20.63 -9.86
N LYS A 10 -4.23 20.10 -10.10
CA LYS A 10 -4.03 18.67 -10.36
C LYS A 10 -4.54 17.84 -9.17
N PRO A 11 -5.44 16.88 -9.37
CA PRO A 11 -5.85 15.95 -8.32
C PRO A 11 -4.67 15.09 -7.89
N PHE A 12 -4.69 14.57 -6.67
CA PHE A 12 -3.75 13.55 -6.22
C PHE A 12 -4.05 12.24 -6.96
N LEU A 13 -3.07 11.72 -7.69
CA LEU A 13 -3.25 10.57 -8.57
C LEU A 13 -2.67 9.29 -7.93
N VAL A 14 -3.56 8.36 -7.67
CA VAL A 14 -3.22 7.00 -7.20
C VAL A 14 -3.34 6.04 -8.38
N ALA A 15 -2.40 5.12 -8.55
CA ALA A 15 -2.50 4.03 -9.51
C ALA A 15 -2.17 2.69 -8.89
N ASP A 16 -2.88 1.67 -9.37
CA ASP A 16 -2.74 0.27 -9.01
C ASP A 16 -2.70 -0.58 -10.29
N ALA A 17 -2.20 -1.79 -10.19
CA ALA A 17 -2.24 -2.82 -11.23
C ALA A 17 -1.86 -2.30 -12.63
N GLY A 18 -2.71 -2.54 -13.63
CA GLY A 18 -2.46 -2.21 -15.03
C GLY A 18 -2.15 -0.73 -15.31
N TYR A 19 -2.63 0.19 -14.48
CA TYR A 19 -2.29 1.62 -14.65
C TYR A 19 -0.83 1.91 -14.33
N MET A 20 -0.22 1.20 -13.38
CA MET A 20 1.22 1.30 -13.10
C MET A 20 2.04 0.79 -14.28
N TYR A 21 1.60 -0.28 -14.95
CA TYR A 21 2.26 -0.81 -16.14
C TYR A 21 2.25 0.21 -17.28
N VAL A 22 1.09 0.80 -17.56
CA VAL A 22 0.95 1.86 -18.57
C VAL A 22 1.79 3.07 -18.20
N ALA A 23 1.83 3.47 -16.93
CA ALA A 23 2.61 4.60 -16.47
C ALA A 23 4.11 4.39 -16.68
N LYS A 24 4.66 3.20 -16.32
CA LYS A 24 6.04 2.83 -16.57
C LYS A 24 6.36 2.83 -18.06
N MET A 25 5.57 2.08 -18.85
CA MET A 25 5.85 1.88 -20.28
C MET A 25 5.73 3.16 -21.11
N SER A 26 4.94 4.12 -20.68
CA SER A 26 4.81 5.43 -21.32
C SER A 26 5.76 6.50 -20.77
N GLY A 27 6.62 6.15 -19.80
CA GLY A 27 7.52 7.12 -19.15
C GLY A 27 6.78 8.16 -18.29
N ASN A 28 5.55 7.89 -17.89
CA ASN A 28 4.71 8.83 -17.14
C ASN A 28 4.55 8.47 -15.65
N ALA A 29 5.38 7.57 -15.11
CA ALA A 29 5.28 7.18 -13.69
C ALA A 29 5.36 8.38 -12.74
N GLY A 30 6.27 9.32 -12.99
CA GLY A 30 6.42 10.55 -12.20
C GLY A 30 5.26 11.55 -12.30
N PHE A 31 4.26 11.29 -13.16
CA PHE A 31 3.06 12.11 -13.22
C PHE A 31 2.04 11.73 -12.13
N TYR A 32 2.10 10.51 -11.63
CA TYR A 32 1.31 10.05 -10.50
C TYR A 32 1.93 10.50 -9.18
N ASP A 33 1.17 10.41 -8.12
CA ASP A 33 1.63 10.79 -6.77
C ASP A 33 1.88 9.55 -5.90
N LEU A 34 1.11 8.48 -6.09
CA LEU A 34 1.22 7.22 -5.35
C LEU A 34 0.97 6.00 -6.25
N PHE A 35 1.81 4.99 -6.11
CA PHE A 35 1.53 3.63 -6.60
C PHE A 35 1.33 2.66 -5.44
N THR A 36 0.48 1.64 -5.65
CA THR A 36 0.17 0.61 -4.65
C THR A 36 0.51 -0.80 -5.18
N PRO A 37 1.78 -1.06 -5.57
CA PRO A 37 2.18 -2.35 -6.13
C PRO A 37 2.10 -3.48 -5.12
N ASP A 38 1.79 -4.70 -5.60
CA ASP A 38 2.23 -5.92 -4.94
C ASP A 38 3.73 -6.18 -5.20
N ILE A 39 4.28 -7.27 -4.62
CA ILE A 39 5.72 -7.56 -4.76
C ILE A 39 6.08 -7.87 -6.22
N GLY A 40 5.22 -8.56 -6.97
CA GLY A 40 5.44 -8.86 -8.37
C GLY A 40 5.43 -7.61 -9.25
N GLU A 41 4.50 -6.72 -9.00
CA GLU A 41 4.40 -5.42 -9.66
C GLU A 41 5.59 -4.52 -9.30
N LEU A 42 6.03 -4.55 -8.04
CA LEU A 42 7.25 -3.84 -7.62
C LEU A 42 8.49 -4.36 -8.36
N ALA A 43 8.64 -5.69 -8.49
CA ALA A 43 9.74 -6.28 -9.25
C ALA A 43 9.73 -5.82 -10.71
N PHE A 44 8.56 -5.70 -11.32
CA PHE A 44 8.40 -5.12 -12.65
C PHE A 44 8.80 -3.64 -12.69
N LEU A 45 8.44 -2.84 -11.71
CA LEU A 45 8.85 -1.43 -11.63
C LEU A 45 10.38 -1.30 -11.45
N ALA A 46 10.99 -2.22 -10.71
CA ALA A 46 12.44 -2.26 -10.45
C ALA A 46 13.27 -2.75 -11.64
N ASP A 47 12.67 -3.41 -12.62
CA ASP A 47 13.35 -3.90 -13.82
C ASP A 47 13.25 -2.86 -14.95
N GLU A 48 14.36 -2.21 -15.26
CA GLU A 48 14.42 -1.19 -16.31
C GLU A 48 14.03 -1.72 -17.70
N LYS A 49 14.32 -2.98 -17.98
CA LYS A 49 14.22 -3.57 -19.34
C LYS A 49 12.98 -4.40 -19.56
N SER A 50 12.28 -4.80 -18.50
CA SER A 50 11.09 -5.64 -18.64
C SER A 50 9.94 -4.87 -19.33
N PRO A 51 9.47 -5.31 -20.49
CA PRO A 51 8.39 -4.64 -21.21
C PRO A 51 7.01 -4.98 -20.66
N HIS A 52 6.91 -6.01 -19.82
CA HIS A 52 5.65 -6.48 -19.23
C HIS A 52 5.92 -7.28 -17.96
N PRO A 53 5.05 -7.23 -16.95
CA PRO A 53 5.23 -7.99 -15.69
C PRO A 53 5.50 -9.48 -15.88
N PHE A 54 4.92 -10.10 -16.89
CA PHE A 54 5.14 -11.51 -17.25
C PHE A 54 6.61 -11.88 -17.53
N TYR A 55 7.40 -10.90 -17.94
CA TYR A 55 8.83 -11.12 -18.25
C TYR A 55 9.75 -10.78 -17.09
N THR A 56 9.19 -10.34 -15.96
CA THR A 56 9.99 -10.04 -14.76
C THR A 56 10.42 -11.35 -14.12
N ARG A 57 11.73 -11.54 -13.98
CA ARG A 57 12.30 -12.73 -13.37
C ARG A 57 12.25 -12.61 -11.84
N GLY A 58 11.94 -13.72 -11.16
CA GLY A 58 12.03 -13.80 -9.70
C GLY A 58 10.72 -13.65 -8.95
N PHE A 59 9.62 -13.99 -9.57
CA PHE A 59 8.25 -13.76 -9.11
C PHE A 59 7.83 -14.48 -7.82
N ILE A 60 8.56 -15.49 -7.31
CA ILE A 60 7.90 -16.51 -6.48
C ILE A 60 8.27 -16.46 -5.00
N PHE A 61 9.41 -15.96 -4.58
CA PHE A 61 9.80 -15.92 -3.16
C PHE A 61 10.76 -14.76 -2.88
N HIS A 62 10.23 -13.64 -2.43
CA HIS A 62 11.08 -12.52 -2.02
C HIS A 62 11.14 -12.43 -0.49
N ARG A 63 12.36 -12.42 0.03
CA ARG A 63 12.60 -12.12 1.42
C ARG A 63 12.36 -10.62 1.66
N PRO A 64 12.04 -10.20 2.88
CA PRO A 64 11.82 -8.77 3.17
C PRO A 64 12.99 -7.86 2.78
N ASP A 65 14.24 -8.33 2.88
CA ASP A 65 15.45 -7.64 2.46
C ASP A 65 15.52 -7.47 0.93
N GLU A 66 15.07 -8.45 0.16
CA GLU A 66 14.97 -8.35 -1.30
C GLU A 66 13.90 -7.32 -1.73
N VAL A 67 12.81 -7.20 -0.97
CA VAL A 67 11.76 -6.20 -1.24
C VAL A 67 12.32 -4.78 -1.11
N GLU A 68 13.14 -4.51 -0.11
CA GLU A 68 13.76 -3.19 0.05
C GLU A 68 14.73 -2.86 -1.09
N ASP A 69 15.47 -3.85 -1.60
CA ASP A 69 16.31 -3.67 -2.79
C ASP A 69 15.47 -3.33 -4.03
N PHE A 70 14.34 -4.01 -4.24
CA PHE A 70 13.42 -3.67 -5.32
C PHE A 70 12.83 -2.27 -5.18
N ILE A 71 12.50 -1.83 -3.97
CA ILE A 71 12.04 -0.46 -3.71
C ILE A 71 13.10 0.54 -4.18
N ILE A 72 14.35 0.38 -3.73
CA ILE A 72 15.46 1.26 -4.10
C ILE A 72 15.66 1.27 -5.61
N ARG A 73 15.67 0.10 -6.23
CA ARG A 73 15.85 -0.03 -7.69
C ARG A 73 14.71 0.62 -8.47
N ALA A 74 13.47 0.43 -8.05
CA ALA A 74 12.30 1.02 -8.71
C ALA A 74 12.35 2.56 -8.70
N TYR A 75 12.82 3.17 -7.62
CA TYR A 75 13.06 4.62 -7.59
C TYR A 75 14.25 5.05 -8.46
N ASN A 76 15.33 4.28 -8.47
CA ASN A 76 16.53 4.59 -9.27
C ASN A 76 16.22 4.54 -10.77
N THR A 77 15.35 3.65 -11.23
CA THR A 77 14.89 3.58 -12.62
C THR A 77 13.89 4.67 -13.00
N LYS A 78 13.44 5.49 -12.04
CA LYS A 78 12.40 6.52 -12.21
C LYS A 78 11.04 5.97 -12.69
N ASN A 79 10.80 4.69 -12.44
CA ASN A 79 9.55 4.02 -12.79
C ASN A 79 8.47 4.14 -11.70
N THR A 80 8.69 5.01 -10.72
CA THR A 80 7.80 5.21 -9.57
C THR A 80 7.46 6.68 -9.38
N PRO A 81 6.29 6.98 -8.78
CA PRO A 81 5.99 8.31 -8.24
C PRO A 81 6.72 8.56 -6.91
N ARG A 82 6.41 9.69 -6.28
CA ARG A 82 6.97 10.06 -4.96
C ARG A 82 6.68 9.02 -3.88
N PHE A 83 5.44 8.49 -3.82
CA PHE A 83 5.01 7.55 -2.79
C PHE A 83 4.79 6.15 -3.36
N LEU A 84 5.16 5.13 -2.57
CA LEU A 84 4.78 3.74 -2.78
C LEU A 84 4.13 3.18 -1.51
N LEU A 85 3.06 2.40 -1.71
CA LEU A 85 2.56 1.43 -0.74
C LEU A 85 2.74 0.05 -1.34
N VAL A 86 3.82 -0.63 -0.99
CA VAL A 86 4.06 -2.00 -1.45
C VAL A 86 3.26 -2.96 -0.59
N LYS A 87 2.37 -3.72 -1.22
CA LYS A 87 1.46 -4.69 -0.57
C LYS A 87 2.10 -6.08 -0.56
N GLY A 88 1.99 -6.81 0.55
CA GLY A 88 2.49 -8.19 0.63
C GLY A 88 2.42 -8.76 2.04
N PHE A 89 3.24 -9.77 2.31
CA PHE A 89 3.37 -10.33 3.65
C PHE A 89 3.74 -9.26 4.70
N ILE A 90 4.57 -8.30 4.30
CA ILE A 90 4.80 -7.03 5.01
C ILE A 90 4.44 -5.92 4.03
N ASP A 91 3.62 -4.97 4.46
CA ASP A 91 3.36 -3.76 3.67
C ASP A 91 4.43 -2.70 3.98
N PHE A 92 4.98 -2.10 2.92
CA PHE A 92 6.01 -1.06 3.04
C PHE A 92 5.44 0.28 2.58
N ILE A 93 5.52 1.28 3.44
CA ILE A 93 5.15 2.67 3.13
C ILE A 93 6.44 3.44 2.83
N CYS A 94 6.56 3.92 1.60
CA CYS A 94 7.79 4.51 1.10
C CYS A 94 7.59 5.91 0.54
N GLU A 95 8.61 6.74 0.66
CA GLU A 95 8.70 8.05 0.05
C GLU A 95 10.11 8.28 -0.49
N ASN A 96 10.23 8.64 -1.77
CA ASN A 96 11.49 8.98 -2.44
C ASN A 96 12.61 7.96 -2.17
N GLY A 97 12.31 6.67 -2.25
CA GLY A 97 13.26 5.57 -2.05
C GLY A 97 13.55 5.20 -0.59
N ARG A 98 12.90 5.85 0.37
CA ARG A 98 13.04 5.53 1.79
C ARG A 98 11.82 4.78 2.30
N VAL A 99 12.03 3.70 3.02
CA VAL A 99 10.99 3.03 3.79
C VAL A 99 10.72 3.86 5.05
N LEU A 100 9.50 4.38 5.17
CA LEU A 100 9.07 5.19 6.31
C LEU A 100 8.46 4.33 7.41
N LYS A 101 7.63 3.36 7.02
CA LYS A 101 6.91 2.46 7.94
C LYS A 101 6.77 1.08 7.31
N LYS A 102 6.60 0.07 8.16
CA LYS A 102 6.26 -1.31 7.79
C LYS A 102 5.04 -1.75 8.60
N VAL A 103 4.16 -2.54 7.98
CA VAL A 103 3.00 -3.14 8.66
C VAL A 103 3.03 -4.63 8.37
N ALA A 104 3.22 -5.45 9.40
CA ALA A 104 3.30 -6.91 9.27
C ALA A 104 2.13 -7.63 9.97
N GLU A 105 1.55 -6.99 11.00
CA GLU A 105 0.56 -7.62 11.84
C GLU A 105 -0.80 -6.87 11.88
N PRO A 106 -1.90 -7.60 12.08
CA PRO A 106 -1.99 -9.05 12.04
C PRO A 106 -1.71 -9.62 10.65
N ASN A 107 -1.14 -10.84 10.59
CA ASN A 107 -0.97 -11.57 9.35
C ASN A 107 -1.94 -12.76 9.28
N VAL A 108 -2.60 -12.94 8.12
CA VAL A 108 -3.53 -14.04 7.86
C VAL A 108 -3.25 -14.58 6.47
N ASP A 109 -2.57 -15.71 6.39
CA ASP A 109 -2.08 -16.29 5.13
C ASP A 109 -3.19 -16.53 4.09
N THR A 110 -4.40 -16.83 4.55
CA THR A 110 -5.56 -17.05 3.67
C THR A 110 -5.92 -15.84 2.81
N LEU A 111 -5.56 -14.63 3.23
CA LEU A 111 -5.85 -13.40 2.49
C LEU A 111 -5.13 -13.34 1.15
N GLU A 112 -3.98 -14.00 1.00
CA GLU A 112 -3.25 -14.10 -0.27
C GLU A 112 -4.07 -14.79 -1.38
N CYS A 113 -5.00 -15.66 -0.98
CA CYS A 113 -5.86 -16.40 -1.92
C CYS A 113 -7.14 -15.63 -2.30
N ILE A 114 -7.41 -14.48 -1.65
CA ILE A 114 -8.65 -13.73 -1.83
C ILE A 114 -8.41 -12.52 -2.73
N GLY A 115 -8.89 -12.61 -3.97
CA GLY A 115 -8.79 -11.48 -4.92
C GLY A 115 -9.56 -10.25 -4.43
N GLY A 116 -8.97 -9.07 -4.61
CA GLY A 116 -9.57 -7.77 -4.26
C GLY A 116 -9.13 -7.19 -2.91
N THR A 117 -8.37 -7.94 -2.10
CA THR A 117 -7.80 -7.43 -0.84
C THR A 117 -6.86 -6.25 -1.09
N GLY A 118 -6.05 -6.32 -2.15
CA GLY A 118 -5.18 -5.23 -2.59
C GLY A 118 -5.96 -4.00 -3.08
N ASP A 119 -7.02 -4.22 -3.87
CA ASP A 119 -7.90 -3.14 -4.35
C ASP A 119 -8.57 -2.41 -3.19
N THR A 120 -8.93 -3.15 -2.13
CA THR A 120 -9.50 -2.58 -0.91
C THR A 120 -8.53 -1.60 -0.24
N ILE A 121 -7.24 -1.95 -0.13
CA ILE A 121 -6.21 -1.03 0.39
C ILE A 121 -6.14 0.22 -0.47
N THR A 122 -6.05 0.07 -1.79
CA THR A 122 -5.93 1.19 -2.74
C THR A 122 -7.12 2.14 -2.64
N GLY A 123 -8.33 1.59 -2.54
CA GLY A 123 -9.55 2.38 -2.35
C GLY A 123 -9.56 3.15 -1.03
N MET A 124 -9.16 2.53 0.08
CA MET A 124 -9.05 3.20 1.39
C MET A 124 -8.01 4.31 1.38
N VAL A 125 -6.84 4.09 0.78
CA VAL A 125 -5.80 5.12 0.65
C VAL A 125 -6.35 6.34 -0.09
N ALA A 126 -6.99 6.13 -1.24
CA ALA A 126 -7.56 7.22 -2.02
C ALA A 126 -8.63 7.99 -1.23
N GLY A 127 -9.52 7.28 -0.51
CA GLY A 127 -10.53 7.89 0.34
C GLY A 127 -9.96 8.71 1.49
N LEU A 128 -8.92 8.20 2.18
CA LEU A 128 -8.26 8.91 3.28
C LEU A 128 -7.52 10.17 2.79
N ILE A 129 -6.83 10.09 1.65
CA ILE A 129 -6.17 11.26 1.05
C ILE A 129 -7.21 12.31 0.65
N PHE A 130 -8.32 11.89 0.04
CA PHE A 130 -9.44 12.79 -0.26
C PHE A 130 -10.01 13.43 1.00
N GLY A 131 -10.04 12.71 2.13
CA GLY A 131 -10.42 13.20 3.45
C GLY A 131 -9.38 14.09 4.13
N GLY A 132 -8.24 14.40 3.48
CA GLY A 132 -7.21 15.34 3.96
C GLY A 132 -6.05 14.71 4.74
N TYR A 133 -5.96 13.38 4.80
CA TYR A 133 -4.81 12.70 5.41
C TYR A 133 -3.56 12.87 4.55
N GLN A 134 -2.40 12.99 5.20
CA GLN A 134 -1.13 12.96 4.50
C GLN A 134 -0.86 11.59 3.89
N PRO A 135 -0.27 11.50 2.70
CA PRO A 135 -0.13 10.24 1.97
C PRO A 135 0.53 9.10 2.77
N PRO A 136 1.63 9.30 3.52
CA PRO A 136 2.22 8.24 4.32
C PRO A 136 1.31 7.73 5.45
N ASP A 137 0.53 8.62 6.06
CA ASP A 137 -0.40 8.25 7.13
C ASP A 137 -1.63 7.54 6.56
N ALA A 138 -2.14 7.98 5.41
CA ALA A 138 -3.22 7.30 4.68
C ALA A 138 -2.80 5.88 4.29
N CYS A 139 -1.60 5.69 3.73
CA CYS A 139 -1.06 4.38 3.40
C CYS A 139 -0.93 3.49 4.63
N HIS A 140 -0.34 4.00 5.71
CA HIS A 140 -0.14 3.25 6.94
C HIS A 140 -1.47 2.83 7.58
N MET A 141 -2.43 3.76 7.68
CA MET A 141 -3.76 3.47 8.23
C MET A 141 -4.50 2.44 7.38
N SER A 142 -4.48 2.58 6.06
CA SER A 142 -5.14 1.64 5.15
C SER A 142 -4.56 0.23 5.25
N ALA A 143 -3.22 0.09 5.32
CA ALA A 143 -2.57 -1.19 5.51
C ALA A 143 -2.99 -1.85 6.83
N MET A 144 -2.98 -1.10 7.94
CA MET A 144 -3.41 -1.61 9.23
C MET A 144 -4.89 -2.01 9.25
N VAL A 145 -5.77 -1.16 8.72
CA VAL A 145 -7.23 -1.45 8.66
C VAL A 145 -7.50 -2.69 7.83
N ASN A 146 -6.85 -2.83 6.68
CA ASN A 146 -7.05 -3.99 5.81
C ASN A 146 -6.65 -5.30 6.50
N ARG A 147 -5.50 -5.31 7.19
CA ARG A 147 -5.04 -6.49 7.96
C ARG A 147 -5.96 -6.82 9.10
N ILE A 148 -6.41 -5.83 9.87
CA ILE A 148 -7.35 -6.05 10.99
C ILE A 148 -8.69 -6.53 10.44
N ALA A 149 -9.23 -5.94 9.38
CA ALA A 149 -10.47 -6.38 8.75
C ALA A 149 -10.37 -7.82 8.24
N GLY A 150 -9.23 -8.17 7.61
CA GLY A 150 -8.95 -9.53 7.20
C GLY A 150 -8.92 -10.52 8.37
N TYR A 151 -8.29 -10.14 9.48
CA TYR A 151 -8.27 -10.94 10.70
C TYR A 151 -9.67 -11.13 11.31
N LEU A 152 -10.44 -10.04 11.41
CA LEU A 152 -11.80 -10.07 11.94
C LEU A 152 -12.77 -10.92 11.09
N ALA A 153 -12.57 -10.92 9.78
CA ALA A 153 -13.38 -11.73 8.85
C ALA A 153 -13.16 -13.23 9.04
N ASN A 154 -12.09 -13.65 9.74
CA ASN A 154 -11.73 -15.07 9.95
C ASN A 154 -11.84 -15.89 8.65
N PRO A 155 -11.09 -15.54 7.60
CA PRO A 155 -11.35 -16.00 6.25
C PRO A 155 -10.95 -17.45 6.02
N THR A 156 -11.69 -18.08 5.12
CA THR A 156 -11.35 -19.35 4.47
C THR A 156 -11.02 -19.10 3.00
N PRO A 157 -10.46 -20.05 2.25
CA PRO A 157 -10.24 -19.88 0.81
C PRO A 157 -11.52 -19.62 -0.01
N ALA A 158 -12.70 -19.86 0.56
CA ALA A 158 -13.99 -19.58 -0.08
C ALA A 158 -14.55 -18.19 0.26
N THR A 159 -13.91 -17.46 1.17
CA THR A 159 -14.35 -16.13 1.60
C THR A 159 -14.25 -15.13 0.47
N GLN A 160 -15.28 -14.31 0.30
CA GLN A 160 -15.30 -13.23 -0.68
C GLN A 160 -14.76 -11.94 -0.07
N VAL A 161 -14.11 -11.10 -0.87
CA VAL A 161 -13.57 -9.81 -0.42
C VAL A 161 -14.64 -8.91 0.21
N THR A 162 -15.88 -9.02 -0.22
CA THR A 162 -17.01 -8.29 0.35
C THR A 162 -17.27 -8.60 1.83
N GLU A 163 -16.89 -9.79 2.29
CA GLU A 163 -16.99 -10.16 3.71
C GLU A 163 -15.90 -9.43 4.53
N ILE A 164 -14.71 -9.29 3.97
CA ILE A 164 -13.61 -8.52 4.57
C ILE A 164 -13.99 -7.04 4.63
N ILE A 165 -14.54 -6.49 3.54
CA ILE A 165 -14.98 -5.09 3.47
C ILE A 165 -15.99 -4.76 4.58
N LYS A 166 -16.90 -5.68 4.92
CA LYS A 166 -17.87 -5.50 6.01
C LYS A 166 -17.21 -5.36 7.38
N CYS A 167 -16.00 -5.88 7.56
CA CYS A 167 -15.24 -5.75 8.82
C CYS A 167 -14.43 -4.44 8.92
N ILE A 168 -14.36 -3.63 7.86
CA ILE A 168 -13.61 -2.35 7.88
C ILE A 168 -14.09 -1.40 8.98
N PRO A 169 -15.39 -1.17 9.21
CA PRO A 169 -15.84 -0.28 10.29
C PRO A 169 -15.34 -0.74 11.67
N GLU A 170 -15.40 -2.03 11.97
CA GLU A 170 -14.90 -2.60 13.23
C GLU A 170 -13.38 -2.52 13.34
N ALA A 171 -12.66 -2.72 12.24
CA ALA A 171 -11.22 -2.57 12.19
C ALA A 171 -10.77 -1.12 12.48
N LEU A 172 -11.49 -0.14 11.97
CA LEU A 172 -11.26 1.29 12.27
C LEU A 172 -11.48 1.59 13.75
N GLU A 173 -12.54 1.05 14.34
CA GLU A 173 -12.82 1.22 15.78
C GLU A 173 -11.72 0.60 16.64
N THR A 174 -11.28 -0.60 16.28
CA THR A 174 -10.16 -1.29 16.93
C THR A 174 -8.88 -0.44 16.94
N LEU A 175 -8.57 0.21 15.83
CA LEU A 175 -7.42 1.11 15.73
C LEU A 175 -7.60 2.36 16.58
N ARG A 176 -8.79 2.94 16.60
CA ARG A 176 -9.12 4.10 17.43
C ARG A 176 -8.89 3.82 18.90
N GLU A 177 -9.38 2.68 19.39
CA GLU A 177 -9.22 2.27 20.78
C GLU A 177 -7.75 2.05 21.17
N LYS A 178 -6.98 1.36 20.33
CA LYS A 178 -5.54 1.18 20.56
C LYS A 178 -4.81 2.51 20.66
N HIS A 179 -5.18 3.47 19.81
CA HIS A 179 -4.54 4.79 19.80
C HIS A 179 -4.88 5.60 21.06
N LEU A 180 -6.12 5.53 21.55
CA LEU A 180 -6.56 6.20 22.78
C LEU A 180 -5.88 5.60 24.02
N ASN A 181 -5.81 4.27 24.12
CA ASN A 181 -5.17 3.59 25.23
C ASN A 181 -3.66 3.87 25.29
N GLY A 182 -2.96 3.84 24.15
CA GLY A 182 -1.54 4.19 24.07
C GLY A 182 -1.22 5.65 24.44
N ARG A 183 -2.17 6.59 24.24
CA ARG A 183 -2.03 7.98 24.70
C ARG A 183 -2.18 8.07 26.22
N GLN A 184 -3.12 7.34 26.81
CA GLN A 184 -3.35 7.35 28.27
C GLN A 184 -2.17 6.77 29.03
N GLU A 185 -1.54 5.71 28.54
CA GLU A 185 -0.35 5.13 29.16
C GLU A 185 0.85 6.09 29.13
N LYS A 186 1.10 6.76 28.00
CA LYS A 186 2.16 7.77 27.89
C LYS A 186 1.92 8.97 28.83
N THR A 187 0.68 9.37 29.02
CA THR A 187 0.35 10.49 29.92
C THR A 187 0.52 10.11 31.39
N LYS A 188 0.22 8.85 31.76
CA LYS A 188 0.47 8.32 33.11
C LYS A 188 1.96 8.17 33.40
N ALA A 189 2.76 7.71 32.45
CA ALA A 189 4.20 7.57 32.60
C ALA A 189 4.90 8.95 32.82
N HIS A 190 4.41 10.01 32.15
CA HIS A 190 4.95 11.38 32.30
C HIS A 190 4.55 12.07 33.62
N ARG A 191 3.52 11.57 34.33
CA ARG A 191 3.09 12.13 35.62
C ARG A 191 3.78 11.46 36.81
N ASN A 192 4.39 10.31 36.61
CA ASN A 192 5.01 9.49 37.66
C ASN A 192 6.56 9.50 37.62
N GLY A 193 7.17 10.26 36.72
CA GLY A 193 8.61 10.53 36.62
C GLY A 193 8.92 12.00 36.83
#